data_9c36596e729eada5456d31778cf0aa9e
#
_entry.id   9c36596e729eada5456d31778cf0aa9e
#
_cell.length_a   1.000
_cell.length_b   1.000
_cell.length_c   1.000
_cell.angle_alpha   90.00
_cell.angle_beta   90.00
_cell.angle_gamma   90.00
#
_symmetry.space_group_name_H-M   'P 1'
#
loop_
_entity.id
_entity.type
_entity.pdbx_description
1 polymer ?
#
loop_
_entity_poly.entity_id
_entity_poly.type
_entity_poly.pdbx_seq_one_letter_code
_entity_poly.pdbx_strand_id
1 'polypeptide(L)'
;MYLGLYQPADVIDEKGEDFFIPAHPRPLSHPPGFLQIILGARHSLIGNWVEDYYRSCVDSFRILRRQVVFVNAPEQVKYVMVTRHANFERKSPQMRRALEMLLGDGLFISDGETWKMRRPLVADIVHKRRLPEFAGPMEQVVQATITRWSELPAQAEFELTAEMAHLTAQIISRAIFGKNLGAKAARHVIEGFTAYQKDVDSFNLGYFLGADEGWVLRRNPRRREAVAKVHHVIDHVIEAHLKGEGDATSMVSLLLTRKARGGDSQLDVTALRNEAATIFMAGHETTATTLTWAFYLLANAPWAERKLLEEIVSVCGDRTVTMEDVQHLDWCRSVILETLRLYPPVPLLPRQAREADRIADVDVEPGALVIIAPWLLQRARDLWENPNHFQPERFANGAKYNPFAFIPFSVGPRICAGLNFGQDESILCLASLMQRFCVTPRPGFRVEPVCRLTLRSNGGLPVTVTPRGGSHP
;
A
#
# COMPACT_ATOMS: atom_id res chain seq x y z
N MET A 1 -6.83 25.57 -6.99
CA MET A 1 -8.10 25.47 -6.24
C MET A 1 -7.84 24.50 -5.11
N TYR A 2 -7.67 25.00 -3.86
CA TYR A 2 -7.44 24.13 -2.72
C TYR A 2 -8.71 23.36 -2.46
N LEU A 3 -8.68 22.04 -2.60
CA LEU A 3 -9.71 21.16 -2.03
C LEU A 3 -9.73 21.47 -0.53
N GLY A 4 -10.90 21.81 0.03
CA GLY A 4 -11.01 22.08 1.46
C GLY A 4 -10.49 20.86 2.23
N LEU A 5 -9.40 21.02 2.96
CA LEU A 5 -8.89 20.00 3.85
C LEU A 5 -9.53 20.13 5.22
N TYR A 6 -9.95 19.01 5.77
CA TYR A 6 -10.19 18.91 7.20
C TYR A 6 -8.82 18.85 7.87
N GLN A 7 -8.54 19.80 8.77
CA GLN A 7 -7.34 19.74 9.59
C GLN A 7 -7.64 19.00 10.88
N PRO A 8 -6.65 18.34 11.48
CA PRO A 8 -6.83 17.71 12.77
C PRO A 8 -7.37 18.74 13.78
N ALA A 9 -8.49 18.40 14.41
CA ALA A 9 -8.92 19.07 15.60
C ALA A 9 -8.77 18.09 16.76
N ASP A 10 -8.05 18.49 17.79
CA ASP A 10 -8.13 17.83 19.07
C ASP A 10 -9.52 18.17 19.63
N VAL A 11 -10.38 17.17 19.67
CA VAL A 11 -11.70 17.31 20.23
C VAL A 11 -11.77 16.36 21.42
N ILE A 12 -12.05 16.92 22.58
CA ILE A 12 -12.37 16.15 23.78
C ILE A 12 -13.86 15.83 23.67
N ASP A 13 -14.23 14.55 23.76
CA ASP A 13 -15.63 14.17 23.75
C ASP A 13 -16.34 14.63 25.03
N GLU A 14 -17.68 14.63 25.03
CA GLU A 14 -18.49 15.03 26.20
C GLU A 14 -18.24 14.16 27.46
N LYS A 15 -17.58 13.01 27.31
CA LYS A 15 -17.18 12.11 28.39
C LYS A 15 -15.75 12.36 28.88
N GLY A 16 -15.01 13.29 28.25
CA GLY A 16 -13.62 13.57 28.59
C GLY A 16 -12.60 12.55 28.04
N GLU A 17 -13.00 11.70 27.09
CA GLU A 17 -12.08 10.83 26.37
C GLU A 17 -11.47 11.60 25.21
N ASP A 18 -10.13 11.59 25.12
CA ASP A 18 -9.40 12.17 24.01
C ASP A 18 -9.65 11.34 22.74
N PHE A 19 -9.93 12.01 21.62
CA PHE A 19 -10.01 11.40 20.31
C PHE A 19 -9.36 12.28 19.23
N PHE A 20 -8.96 11.65 18.14
CA PHE A 20 -8.25 12.31 17.05
C PHE A 20 -8.95 12.09 15.72
N ILE A 21 -9.27 13.19 15.02
CA ILE A 21 -9.75 13.18 13.65
C ILE A 21 -8.60 13.59 12.73
N PRO A 22 -7.98 12.64 12.00
CA PRO A 22 -6.84 12.93 11.15
C PRO A 22 -7.22 13.70 9.89
N ALA A 23 -6.22 14.32 9.26
CA ALA A 23 -6.38 15.11 8.05
C ALA A 23 -7.01 14.29 6.91
N HIS A 24 -8.05 14.83 6.27
CA HIS A 24 -8.69 14.23 5.10
C HIS A 24 -9.34 15.29 4.21
N PRO A 25 -9.51 15.05 2.89
CA PRO A 25 -10.26 15.94 2.02
C PRO A 25 -11.71 16.08 2.49
N ARG A 26 -12.23 17.29 2.46
CA ARG A 26 -13.68 17.52 2.66
C ARG A 26 -14.43 17.03 1.44
N PRO A 27 -15.55 16.32 1.61
CA PRO A 27 -16.44 16.01 0.49
C PRO A 27 -16.85 17.26 -0.27
N LEU A 28 -17.00 17.13 -1.58
CA LEU A 28 -17.51 18.20 -2.41
C LEU A 28 -19.02 18.40 -2.15
N SER A 29 -19.50 19.64 -2.17
CA SER A 29 -20.92 19.96 -2.01
C SER A 29 -21.76 19.59 -3.24
N HIS A 30 -21.13 19.53 -4.42
CA HIS A 30 -21.77 19.20 -5.69
C HIS A 30 -20.86 18.32 -6.54
N PRO A 31 -21.42 17.49 -7.44
CA PRO A 31 -20.63 16.70 -8.38
C PRO A 31 -19.69 17.60 -9.19
N PRO A 32 -18.39 17.22 -9.30
CA PRO A 32 -17.42 18.04 -10.01
C PRO A 32 -17.70 18.04 -11.50
N GLY A 33 -17.56 19.18 -12.15
CA GLY A 33 -17.59 19.29 -13.60
C GLY A 33 -16.38 18.60 -14.24
N PHE A 34 -16.47 18.31 -15.55
CA PHE A 34 -15.45 17.57 -16.31
C PHE A 34 -14.02 18.11 -16.11
N LEU A 35 -13.82 19.43 -16.20
CA LEU A 35 -12.50 20.04 -15.97
C LEU A 35 -12.01 19.87 -14.54
N GLN A 36 -12.92 19.93 -13.56
CA GLN A 36 -12.58 19.70 -12.15
C GLN A 36 -12.16 18.25 -11.92
N ILE A 37 -12.84 17.28 -12.56
CA ILE A 37 -12.44 15.86 -12.50
C ILE A 37 -11.00 15.68 -13.02
N ILE A 38 -10.67 16.28 -14.18
CA ILE A 38 -9.33 16.15 -14.78
C ILE A 38 -8.26 16.79 -13.89
N LEU A 39 -8.47 18.03 -13.45
CA LEU A 39 -7.51 18.76 -12.63
C LEU A 39 -7.38 18.12 -11.24
N GLY A 40 -8.50 17.74 -10.64
CA GLY A 40 -8.52 17.03 -9.37
C GLY A 40 -7.83 15.68 -9.43
N ALA A 41 -8.09 14.87 -10.46
CA ALA A 41 -7.45 13.56 -10.64
C ALA A 41 -5.93 13.67 -10.84
N ARG A 42 -5.43 14.75 -11.45
CA ARG A 42 -4.00 15.01 -11.56
C ARG A 42 -3.36 15.36 -10.21
N HIS A 43 -4.11 16.02 -9.32
CA HIS A 43 -3.63 16.34 -7.99
C HIS A 43 -3.80 15.17 -7.04
N SER A 44 -5.04 14.69 -6.87
CA SER A 44 -5.36 13.58 -5.96
C SER A 44 -6.69 12.91 -6.32
N LEU A 45 -6.68 11.60 -6.44
CA LEU A 45 -7.87 10.80 -6.76
C LEU A 45 -8.87 10.71 -5.61
N ILE A 46 -8.45 11.02 -4.37
CA ILE A 46 -9.33 10.93 -3.19
C ILE A 46 -10.12 12.22 -2.89
N GLY A 47 -9.84 13.32 -3.58
CA GLY A 47 -10.44 14.62 -3.30
C GLY A 47 -11.65 14.99 -4.15
N ASN A 48 -12.10 14.13 -5.06
CA ASN A 48 -13.16 14.44 -6.03
C ASN A 48 -14.55 13.86 -5.66
N TRP A 49 -14.72 13.39 -4.44
CA TRP A 49 -15.94 12.71 -4.03
C TRP A 49 -16.92 13.64 -3.33
N VAL A 50 -18.19 13.50 -3.66
CA VAL A 50 -19.29 14.18 -2.97
C VAL A 50 -19.70 13.40 -1.73
N GLU A 51 -20.46 14.05 -0.85
CA GLU A 51 -20.93 13.51 0.42
C GLU A 51 -21.66 12.16 0.29
N ASP A 52 -22.48 11.99 -0.76
CA ASP A 52 -23.29 10.78 -0.97
C ASP A 52 -22.44 9.53 -1.17
N TYR A 53 -21.21 9.65 -1.68
CA TYR A 53 -20.30 8.51 -1.85
C TYR A 53 -19.67 8.02 -0.53
N TYR A 54 -19.86 8.76 0.58
CA TYR A 54 -19.47 8.31 1.93
C TYR A 54 -20.58 7.48 2.61
N ARG A 55 -21.42 6.84 1.83
CA ARG A 55 -22.42 5.84 2.23
C ARG A 55 -22.34 4.63 1.31
N SER A 56 -22.98 3.53 1.72
CA SER A 56 -23.12 2.36 0.84
C SER A 56 -23.95 2.69 -0.38
N CYS A 57 -23.33 2.67 -1.55
CA CYS A 57 -24.02 2.99 -2.80
C CYS A 57 -23.40 2.25 -4.00
N VAL A 58 -24.19 2.17 -5.06
CA VAL A 58 -23.72 1.83 -6.41
C VAL A 58 -24.22 2.94 -7.32
N ASP A 59 -23.34 3.52 -8.12
CA ASP A 59 -23.70 4.61 -9.02
C ASP A 59 -22.98 4.44 -10.35
N SER A 60 -23.50 5.07 -11.39
CA SER A 60 -22.92 5.03 -12.74
C SER A 60 -22.98 6.39 -13.39
N PHE A 61 -21.86 6.80 -13.94
CA PHE A 61 -21.74 8.04 -14.72
C PHE A 61 -20.85 7.82 -15.94
N ARG A 62 -20.85 8.79 -16.85
CA ARG A 62 -19.97 8.73 -18.02
C ARG A 62 -18.90 9.80 -17.95
N ILE A 63 -17.68 9.37 -18.25
CA ILE A 63 -16.58 10.28 -18.58
C ILE A 63 -16.33 10.13 -20.09
N LEU A 64 -16.78 11.11 -20.87
CA LEU A 64 -16.74 11.08 -22.34
C LEU A 64 -17.43 9.82 -22.89
N ARG A 65 -16.69 8.92 -23.51
CA ARG A 65 -17.23 7.69 -24.12
C ARG A 65 -17.25 6.47 -23.19
N ARG A 66 -16.70 6.58 -21.97
CA ARG A 66 -16.56 5.46 -21.07
C ARG A 66 -17.54 5.52 -19.92
N GLN A 67 -18.24 4.42 -19.69
CA GLN A 67 -19.01 4.23 -18.47
C GLN A 67 -18.05 4.00 -17.29
N VAL A 68 -18.32 4.66 -16.19
CA VAL A 68 -17.69 4.44 -14.89
C VAL A 68 -18.77 3.99 -13.93
N VAL A 69 -18.60 2.82 -13.35
CA VAL A 69 -19.49 2.28 -12.33
C VAL A 69 -18.76 2.33 -10.99
N PHE A 70 -19.32 3.00 -10.04
CA PHE A 70 -18.80 3.14 -8.70
C PHE A 70 -19.49 2.14 -7.77
N VAL A 71 -18.72 1.39 -6.99
CA VAL A 71 -19.22 0.33 -6.11
C VAL A 71 -18.67 0.54 -4.70
N ASN A 72 -19.55 0.96 -3.80
CA ASN A 72 -19.22 1.26 -2.39
C ASN A 72 -20.16 0.54 -1.38
N ALA A 73 -20.75 -0.56 -1.77
CA ALA A 73 -21.60 -1.37 -0.88
C ALA A 73 -21.02 -2.78 -0.73
N PRO A 74 -20.92 -3.33 0.49
CA PRO A 74 -20.24 -4.60 0.77
C PRO A 74 -20.74 -5.79 -0.07
N GLU A 75 -22.06 -5.92 -0.25
CA GLU A 75 -22.65 -7.00 -1.06
C GLU A 75 -22.22 -6.92 -2.52
N GLN A 76 -22.16 -5.70 -3.08
CA GLN A 76 -21.76 -5.47 -4.46
C GLN A 76 -20.23 -5.57 -4.62
N VAL A 77 -19.46 -5.21 -3.59
CA VAL A 77 -18.02 -5.50 -3.53
C VAL A 77 -17.79 -7.01 -3.59
N LYS A 78 -18.54 -7.80 -2.80
CA LYS A 78 -18.51 -9.27 -2.87
C LYS A 78 -18.89 -9.77 -4.25
N TYR A 79 -19.95 -9.22 -4.84
CA TYR A 79 -20.39 -9.58 -6.18
C TYR A 79 -19.28 -9.39 -7.22
N VAL A 80 -18.71 -8.20 -7.30
CA VAL A 80 -17.66 -7.85 -8.27
C VAL A 80 -16.36 -8.63 -8.04
N MET A 81 -15.92 -8.71 -6.77
CA MET A 81 -14.57 -9.20 -6.46
C MET A 81 -14.50 -10.71 -6.24
N VAL A 82 -15.64 -11.36 -5.95
CA VAL A 82 -15.71 -12.80 -5.65
C VAL A 82 -16.65 -13.51 -6.61
N THR A 83 -17.93 -13.15 -6.62
CA THR A 83 -18.97 -13.91 -7.34
C THR A 83 -18.77 -13.84 -8.85
N ARG A 84 -18.59 -12.62 -9.38
CA ARG A 84 -18.37 -12.36 -10.81
C ARG A 84 -16.91 -12.03 -11.13
N HIS A 85 -15.99 -12.52 -10.30
CA HIS A 85 -14.56 -12.28 -10.44
C HIS A 85 -14.07 -12.42 -11.88
N ALA A 86 -14.47 -13.47 -12.60
CA ALA A 86 -14.01 -13.73 -13.96
C ALA A 86 -14.34 -12.58 -14.95
N ASN A 87 -15.49 -11.90 -14.74
CA ASN A 87 -15.85 -10.73 -15.53
C ASN A 87 -15.05 -9.47 -15.15
N PHE A 88 -14.69 -9.34 -13.86
CA PHE A 88 -14.05 -8.13 -13.30
C PHE A 88 -12.59 -8.32 -12.86
N GLU A 89 -11.93 -9.42 -13.25
CA GLU A 89 -10.55 -9.69 -12.83
C GLU A 89 -9.54 -8.72 -13.44
N ARG A 90 -9.85 -8.14 -14.60
CA ARG A 90 -8.95 -7.29 -15.37
C ARG A 90 -8.73 -5.95 -14.68
N LYS A 91 -7.48 -5.58 -14.47
CA LYS A 91 -7.12 -4.23 -14.00
C LYS A 91 -7.51 -3.19 -15.03
N SER A 92 -7.79 -1.96 -14.58
CA SER A 92 -8.09 -0.89 -15.53
C SER A 92 -6.95 -0.68 -16.54
N PRO A 93 -7.27 -0.31 -17.78
CA PRO A 93 -6.25 -0.02 -18.79
C PRO A 93 -5.25 1.06 -18.36
N GLN A 94 -5.69 2.06 -17.60
CA GLN A 94 -4.81 3.11 -17.08
C GLN A 94 -3.75 2.53 -16.12
N MET A 95 -4.16 1.68 -15.17
CA MET A 95 -3.24 1.06 -14.22
C MET A 95 -2.26 0.11 -14.92
N ARG A 96 -2.74 -0.67 -15.88
CA ARG A 96 -1.89 -1.56 -16.68
C ARG A 96 -0.80 -0.77 -17.39
N ARG A 97 -1.18 0.27 -18.14
CA ARG A 97 -0.22 1.14 -18.87
C ARG A 97 0.75 1.87 -17.96
N ALA A 98 0.25 2.33 -16.81
CA ALA A 98 1.09 3.02 -15.83
C ALA A 98 2.23 2.14 -15.32
N LEU A 99 2.07 0.81 -15.31
CA LEU A 99 2.98 -0.12 -14.67
C LEU A 99 3.65 -1.12 -15.64
N GLU A 100 3.10 -1.32 -16.84
CA GLU A 100 3.56 -2.34 -17.79
C GLU A 100 5.04 -2.19 -18.15
N MET A 101 5.54 -0.97 -18.30
CA MET A 101 6.95 -0.74 -18.66
C MET A 101 7.91 -1.27 -17.58
N LEU A 102 7.52 -1.21 -16.32
CA LEU A 102 8.32 -1.63 -15.18
C LEU A 102 8.09 -3.10 -14.81
N LEU A 103 6.82 -3.54 -14.82
CA LEU A 103 6.41 -4.84 -14.31
C LEU A 103 6.18 -5.88 -15.41
N GLY A 104 6.28 -5.48 -16.69
CA GLY A 104 5.97 -6.37 -17.81
C GLY A 104 4.54 -6.93 -17.67
N ASP A 105 4.42 -8.26 -17.63
CA ASP A 105 3.19 -9.00 -17.39
C ASP A 105 3.15 -9.64 -15.98
N GLY A 106 3.86 -9.05 -15.02
CA GLY A 106 3.93 -9.53 -13.63
C GLY A 106 2.55 -9.68 -12.96
N LEU A 107 2.49 -10.45 -11.90
CA LEU A 107 1.26 -10.87 -11.20
C LEU A 107 0.29 -9.71 -10.91
N PHE A 108 0.81 -8.53 -10.59
CA PHE A 108 -0.04 -7.40 -10.18
C PHE A 108 -0.94 -6.91 -11.30
N ILE A 109 -0.45 -6.87 -12.56
CA ILE A 109 -1.19 -6.33 -13.70
C ILE A 109 -1.66 -7.38 -14.70
N SER A 110 -1.17 -8.63 -14.63
CA SER A 110 -1.62 -9.72 -15.49
C SER A 110 -3.05 -10.16 -15.17
N ASP A 111 -3.70 -10.79 -16.13
CA ASP A 111 -5.02 -11.41 -16.00
C ASP A 111 -5.06 -12.77 -16.74
N GLY A 112 -6.19 -13.47 -16.69
CA GLY A 112 -6.41 -14.74 -17.39
C GLY A 112 -5.40 -15.81 -17.02
N GLU A 113 -4.89 -16.54 -18.01
CA GLU A 113 -4.01 -17.69 -17.80
C GLU A 113 -2.65 -17.30 -17.22
N THR A 114 -2.08 -16.18 -17.61
CA THR A 114 -0.81 -15.67 -17.04
C THR A 114 -0.94 -15.47 -15.53
N TRP A 115 -2.03 -14.84 -15.09
CA TRP A 115 -2.28 -14.65 -13.67
C TRP A 115 -2.54 -15.98 -12.95
N LYS A 116 -3.34 -16.88 -13.51
CA LYS A 116 -3.65 -18.19 -12.92
C LYS A 116 -2.39 -19.03 -12.71
N MET A 117 -1.44 -18.99 -13.65
CA MET A 117 -0.18 -19.71 -13.57
C MET A 117 0.74 -19.10 -12.49
N ARG A 118 0.86 -17.76 -12.41
CA ARG A 118 1.82 -17.08 -11.54
C ARG A 118 1.34 -16.93 -10.11
N ARG A 119 0.01 -16.76 -9.91
CA ARG A 119 -0.56 -16.54 -8.58
C ARG A 119 -0.19 -17.61 -7.55
N PRO A 120 -0.26 -18.92 -7.80
CA PRO A 120 0.14 -19.93 -6.83
C PRO A 120 1.63 -19.88 -6.49
N LEU A 121 2.50 -19.59 -7.47
CA LEU A 121 3.95 -19.49 -7.27
C LEU A 121 4.29 -18.36 -6.30
N VAL A 122 3.82 -17.14 -6.60
CA VAL A 122 4.09 -15.97 -5.76
C VAL A 122 3.42 -16.09 -4.39
N ALA A 123 2.16 -16.57 -4.33
CA ALA A 123 1.46 -16.72 -3.05
C ALA A 123 2.14 -17.70 -2.10
N ASP A 124 2.79 -18.74 -2.62
CA ASP A 124 3.52 -19.69 -1.79
C ASP A 124 4.81 -19.09 -1.22
N ILE A 125 5.50 -18.22 -1.97
CA ILE A 125 6.75 -17.60 -1.53
C ILE A 125 6.51 -16.59 -0.40
N VAL A 126 5.44 -15.79 -0.49
CA VAL A 126 5.09 -14.80 0.52
C VAL A 126 4.08 -15.33 1.56
N HIS A 127 3.87 -16.66 1.60
CA HIS A 127 2.93 -17.27 2.53
C HIS A 127 3.43 -17.17 3.98
N LYS A 128 2.52 -16.99 4.94
CA LYS A 128 2.85 -16.81 6.38
C LYS A 128 3.79 -17.87 6.94
N ARG A 129 3.72 -19.13 6.46
CA ARG A 129 4.61 -20.22 6.91
C ARG A 129 6.10 -19.99 6.58
N ARG A 130 6.40 -19.06 5.65
CA ARG A 130 7.76 -18.70 5.25
C ARG A 130 8.28 -17.43 5.91
N LEU A 131 7.45 -16.70 6.64
CA LEU A 131 7.87 -15.49 7.35
C LEU A 131 9.10 -15.74 8.25
N PRO A 132 9.22 -16.87 8.97
CA PRO A 132 10.43 -17.13 9.74
C PRO A 132 11.72 -17.17 8.90
N GLU A 133 11.65 -17.53 7.61
CA GLU A 133 12.81 -17.54 6.70
C GLU A 133 13.33 -16.10 6.45
N PHE A 134 12.46 -15.10 6.54
CA PHE A 134 12.76 -13.68 6.32
C PHE A 134 12.92 -12.87 7.61
N ALA A 135 12.62 -13.44 8.79
CA ALA A 135 12.64 -12.75 10.07
C ALA A 135 14.00 -12.12 10.37
N GLY A 136 15.09 -12.91 10.31
CA GLY A 136 16.42 -12.42 10.59
C GLY A 136 16.88 -11.25 9.69
N PRO A 137 16.71 -11.32 8.36
CA PRO A 137 16.95 -10.18 7.47
C PRO A 137 16.13 -8.92 7.81
N MET A 138 14.85 -9.06 8.19
CA MET A 138 14.00 -7.94 8.60
C MET A 138 14.52 -7.29 9.88
N GLU A 139 14.75 -8.08 10.93
CA GLU A 139 15.26 -7.64 12.22
C GLU A 139 16.60 -6.91 12.10
N GLN A 140 17.51 -7.43 11.25
CA GLN A 140 18.80 -6.78 10.99
C GLN A 140 18.64 -5.40 10.36
N VAL A 141 17.71 -5.23 9.42
CA VAL A 141 17.47 -3.92 8.80
C VAL A 141 16.85 -2.96 9.78
N VAL A 142 15.90 -3.41 10.60
CA VAL A 142 15.28 -2.60 11.66
C VAL A 142 16.34 -2.17 12.67
N GLN A 143 17.18 -3.09 13.13
CA GLN A 143 18.27 -2.79 14.08
C GLN A 143 19.28 -1.80 13.50
N ALA A 144 19.65 -1.93 12.23
CA ALA A 144 20.53 -0.96 11.57
C ALA A 144 19.87 0.44 11.48
N THR A 145 18.56 0.51 11.32
CA THR A 145 17.82 1.77 11.34
C THR A 145 17.79 2.38 12.74
N ILE A 146 17.57 1.58 13.78
CA ILE A 146 17.63 2.00 15.19
C ILE A 146 19.02 2.59 15.49
N THR A 147 20.11 1.88 15.13
CA THR A 147 21.49 2.35 15.34
C THR A 147 21.70 3.71 14.65
N ARG A 148 21.33 3.83 13.39
CA ARG A 148 21.45 5.08 12.63
C ARG A 148 20.65 6.24 13.25
N TRP A 149 19.44 5.98 13.72
CA TRP A 149 18.63 7.02 14.38
C TRP A 149 19.20 7.42 15.75
N SER A 150 19.83 6.48 16.47
CA SER A 150 20.48 6.73 17.75
C SER A 150 21.74 7.62 17.60
N GLU A 151 22.34 7.63 16.40
CA GLU A 151 23.51 8.46 16.08
C GLU A 151 23.14 9.86 15.56
N LEU A 152 21.86 10.14 15.36
CA LEU A 152 21.41 11.44 14.92
C LEU A 152 21.61 12.51 16.04
N PRO A 153 21.93 13.76 15.65
CA PRO A 153 21.93 14.85 16.61
C PRO A 153 20.58 14.98 17.32
N ALA A 154 20.60 15.45 18.56
CA ALA A 154 19.38 15.71 19.30
C ALA A 154 18.44 16.63 18.50
N GLN A 155 17.16 16.27 18.38
CA GLN A 155 16.16 16.98 17.59
C GLN A 155 16.47 17.06 16.08
N ALA A 156 17.23 16.11 15.54
CA ALA A 156 17.42 16.02 14.10
C ALA A 156 16.08 15.92 13.39
N GLU A 157 15.88 16.80 12.40
CA GLU A 157 14.69 16.78 11.56
C GLU A 157 14.97 16.03 10.27
N PHE A 158 14.05 15.16 9.86
CA PHE A 158 14.09 14.47 8.56
C PHE A 158 12.69 14.20 8.03
N GLU A 159 12.62 13.75 6.78
CA GLU A 159 11.36 13.41 6.12
C GLU A 159 11.04 11.93 6.35
N LEU A 160 10.01 11.66 7.16
CA LEU A 160 9.67 10.31 7.62
C LEU A 160 9.26 9.38 6.48
N THR A 161 8.56 9.89 5.45
CA THR A 161 8.14 9.04 4.32
C THR A 161 9.34 8.47 3.57
N ALA A 162 10.40 9.27 3.38
CA ALA A 162 11.65 8.81 2.76
C ALA A 162 12.38 7.79 3.64
N GLU A 163 12.36 7.99 4.96
CA GLU A 163 12.96 7.05 5.91
C GLU A 163 12.22 5.70 5.92
N MET A 164 10.90 5.73 5.95
CA MET A 164 10.11 4.48 5.88
C MET A 164 10.25 3.80 4.52
N ALA A 165 10.31 4.57 3.44
CA ALA A 165 10.59 4.04 2.12
C ALA A 165 11.98 3.37 2.05
N HIS A 166 12.99 3.98 2.68
CA HIS A 166 14.34 3.39 2.75
C HIS A 166 14.35 2.10 3.56
N LEU A 167 13.72 2.09 4.73
CA LEU A 167 13.60 0.92 5.61
C LEU A 167 12.93 -0.26 4.89
N THR A 168 11.74 -0.06 4.35
CA THR A 168 10.97 -1.13 3.70
C THR A 168 11.61 -1.59 2.39
N ALA A 169 12.26 -0.69 1.64
CA ALA A 169 12.99 -1.07 0.45
C ALA A 169 14.22 -1.94 0.78
N GLN A 170 14.92 -1.70 1.88
CA GLN A 170 16.01 -2.57 2.33
C GLN A 170 15.48 -3.94 2.76
N ILE A 171 14.37 -3.99 3.50
CA ILE A 171 13.76 -5.24 3.92
C ILE A 171 13.38 -6.08 2.70
N ILE A 172 12.57 -5.51 1.79
CA ILE A 172 12.10 -6.26 0.62
C ILE A 172 13.23 -6.62 -0.34
N SER A 173 14.26 -5.77 -0.48
CA SER A 173 15.46 -6.10 -1.28
C SER A 173 16.18 -7.34 -0.73
N ARG A 174 16.36 -7.42 0.59
CA ARG A 174 17.00 -8.59 1.21
C ARG A 174 16.15 -9.85 1.08
N ALA A 175 14.83 -9.73 1.19
CA ALA A 175 13.93 -10.85 1.01
C ALA A 175 13.94 -11.37 -0.45
N ILE A 176 13.89 -10.47 -1.44
CA ILE A 176 13.83 -10.84 -2.86
C ILE A 176 15.17 -11.35 -3.37
N PHE A 177 16.24 -10.61 -3.08
CA PHE A 177 17.54 -10.81 -3.71
C PHE A 177 18.57 -11.51 -2.82
N GLY A 178 18.24 -11.69 -1.52
CA GLY A 178 19.15 -12.28 -0.54
C GLY A 178 20.21 -11.31 -0.01
N LYS A 179 21.12 -11.84 0.80
CA LYS A 179 22.15 -11.08 1.51
C LYS A 179 23.19 -10.44 0.60
N ASN A 180 23.35 -10.96 -0.62
CA ASN A 180 24.44 -10.61 -1.54
C ASN A 180 24.13 -9.38 -2.40
N LEU A 181 22.93 -8.77 -2.30
CA LEU A 181 22.66 -7.51 -2.97
C LEU A 181 23.45 -6.39 -2.28
N GLY A 182 24.55 -5.96 -2.87
CA GLY A 182 25.38 -4.89 -2.33
C GLY A 182 24.60 -3.56 -2.16
N ALA A 183 25.00 -2.74 -1.18
CA ALA A 183 24.32 -1.49 -0.87
C ALA A 183 24.12 -0.53 -2.08
N LYS A 184 25.05 -0.54 -3.04
CA LYS A 184 24.99 0.23 -4.27
C LYS A 184 23.84 -0.24 -5.19
N ALA A 185 23.69 -1.56 -5.37
CA ALA A 185 22.66 -2.16 -6.19
C ALA A 185 21.26 -1.91 -5.57
N ALA A 186 21.11 -2.12 -4.25
CA ALA A 186 19.88 -1.79 -3.54
C ALA A 186 19.48 -0.32 -3.73
N ARG A 187 20.43 0.61 -3.61
CA ARG A 187 20.20 2.04 -3.86
C ARG A 187 19.73 2.31 -5.28
N HIS A 188 20.34 1.71 -6.30
CA HIS A 188 19.93 1.89 -7.68
C HIS A 188 18.48 1.41 -7.95
N VAL A 189 18.07 0.30 -7.32
CA VAL A 189 16.67 -0.18 -7.40
C VAL A 189 15.73 0.84 -6.78
N ILE A 190 16.01 1.31 -5.56
CA ILE A 190 15.18 2.29 -4.85
C ILE A 190 15.07 3.61 -5.65
N GLU A 191 16.18 4.13 -6.12
CA GLU A 191 16.22 5.36 -6.93
C GLU A 191 15.45 5.20 -8.23
N GLY A 192 15.63 4.07 -8.93
CA GLY A 192 14.91 3.77 -10.16
C GLY A 192 13.39 3.69 -9.95
N PHE A 193 12.94 2.97 -8.93
CA PHE A 193 11.51 2.91 -8.58
C PHE A 193 10.96 4.28 -8.20
N THR A 194 11.66 5.03 -7.35
CA THR A 194 11.23 6.37 -6.92
C THR A 194 11.12 7.34 -8.11
N ALA A 195 12.10 7.32 -9.01
CA ALA A 195 12.08 8.13 -10.23
C ALA A 195 10.91 7.74 -11.15
N TYR A 196 10.69 6.43 -11.32
CA TYR A 196 9.56 5.93 -12.11
C TYR A 196 8.22 6.40 -11.57
N GLN A 197 7.99 6.27 -10.26
CA GLN A 197 6.73 6.63 -9.61
C GLN A 197 6.40 8.12 -9.68
N LYS A 198 7.41 9.00 -9.61
CA LYS A 198 7.21 10.45 -9.75
C LYS A 198 6.66 10.84 -11.11
N ASP A 199 6.99 10.06 -12.15
CA ASP A 199 6.60 10.31 -13.52
C ASP A 199 5.34 9.54 -13.96
N VAL A 200 4.83 8.62 -13.13
CA VAL A 200 3.60 7.87 -13.46
C VAL A 200 2.39 8.79 -13.39
N ASP A 201 1.74 8.99 -14.55
CA ASP A 201 0.45 9.67 -14.64
C ASP A 201 -0.67 8.63 -14.55
N SER A 202 -1.47 8.72 -13.51
CA SER A 202 -2.63 7.83 -13.28
C SER A 202 -3.85 8.19 -14.12
N PHE A 203 -3.87 9.38 -14.72
CA PHE A 203 -4.98 9.86 -15.54
C PHE A 203 -4.61 9.97 -17.00
N ASN A 204 -5.30 9.23 -17.87
CA ASN A 204 -5.11 9.26 -19.32
C ASN A 204 -6.39 9.69 -20.03
N LEU A 205 -6.42 10.92 -20.52
CA LEU A 205 -7.55 11.48 -21.27
C LEU A 205 -7.86 10.68 -22.56
N GLY A 206 -6.82 10.17 -23.24
CA GLY A 206 -6.98 9.37 -24.46
C GLY A 206 -7.85 8.12 -24.24
N TYR A 207 -7.72 7.47 -23.10
CA TYR A 207 -8.57 6.33 -22.75
C TYR A 207 -10.05 6.71 -22.72
N PHE A 208 -10.38 7.84 -22.08
CA PHE A 208 -11.78 8.31 -21.99
C PHE A 208 -12.33 8.81 -23.33
N LEU A 209 -11.47 9.21 -24.25
CA LEU A 209 -11.83 9.54 -25.63
C LEU A 209 -12.04 8.28 -26.51
N GLY A 210 -11.69 7.10 -26.02
CA GLY A 210 -11.82 5.86 -26.76
C GLY A 210 -10.63 5.51 -27.63
N ALA A 211 -9.49 6.21 -27.45
CA ALA A 211 -8.26 5.88 -28.14
C ALA A 211 -7.73 4.51 -27.68
N ASP A 212 -7.31 3.69 -28.66
CA ASP A 212 -6.72 2.39 -28.41
C ASP A 212 -5.41 2.46 -27.63
N GLU A 213 -5.12 1.37 -26.94
CA GLU A 213 -4.11 1.27 -25.88
C GLU A 213 -2.67 1.64 -26.29
N GLY A 214 -2.35 1.84 -27.55
CA GLY A 214 -0.96 1.93 -28.04
C GLY A 214 -0.35 3.33 -28.20
N TRP A 215 -1.11 4.41 -28.19
CA TRP A 215 -0.69 5.63 -28.88
C TRP A 215 0.09 6.69 -28.08
N VAL A 216 0.00 6.80 -26.78
CA VAL A 216 0.40 8.05 -26.09
C VAL A 216 1.64 7.97 -25.18
N LEU A 217 2.12 6.82 -24.69
CA LEU A 217 3.05 6.77 -23.54
C LEU A 217 4.43 6.15 -23.75
N ARG A 218 4.81 5.78 -24.97
CA ARG A 218 6.12 5.14 -25.22
C ARG A 218 7.34 6.09 -25.21
N ARG A 219 7.19 7.39 -25.01
CA ARG A 219 8.24 8.38 -25.31
C ARG A 219 8.84 9.17 -24.16
N ASN A 220 8.66 8.79 -22.87
CA ASN A 220 9.39 9.47 -21.81
C ASN A 220 10.77 8.82 -21.59
N PRO A 221 11.88 9.46 -22.03
CA PRO A 221 13.22 8.90 -21.89
C PRO A 221 13.64 8.71 -20.42
N ARG A 222 13.19 9.58 -19.52
CA ARG A 222 13.47 9.45 -18.08
C ARG A 222 12.86 8.18 -17.48
N ARG A 223 11.63 7.83 -17.87
CA ARG A 223 11.00 6.57 -17.45
C ARG A 223 11.75 5.36 -17.95
N ARG A 224 12.20 5.38 -19.21
CA ARG A 224 12.99 4.27 -19.80
C ARG A 224 14.29 4.08 -19.05
N GLU A 225 14.99 5.16 -18.74
CA GLU A 225 16.22 5.13 -17.95
C GLU A 225 15.99 4.56 -16.55
N ALA A 226 14.94 5.01 -15.86
CA ALA A 226 14.57 4.51 -14.53
C ALA A 226 14.26 3.01 -14.55
N VAL A 227 13.48 2.55 -15.54
CA VAL A 227 13.18 1.12 -15.73
C VAL A 227 14.44 0.32 -16.07
N ALA A 228 15.29 0.83 -16.95
CA ALA A 228 16.53 0.15 -17.33
C ALA A 228 17.47 -0.05 -16.12
N LYS A 229 17.57 0.95 -15.23
CA LYS A 229 18.34 0.83 -13.97
C LYS A 229 17.80 -0.29 -13.08
N VAL A 230 16.48 -0.36 -12.90
CA VAL A 230 15.85 -1.40 -12.08
C VAL A 230 16.04 -2.78 -12.70
N HIS A 231 15.70 -2.94 -13.99
CA HIS A 231 15.81 -4.21 -14.69
C HIS A 231 17.26 -4.73 -14.73
N HIS A 232 18.24 -3.86 -14.97
CA HIS A 232 19.65 -4.23 -14.98
C HIS A 232 20.10 -4.87 -13.66
N VAL A 233 19.70 -4.30 -12.52
CA VAL A 233 20.04 -4.87 -11.20
C VAL A 233 19.35 -6.21 -11.01
N ILE A 234 18.05 -6.31 -11.34
CA ILE A 234 17.30 -7.57 -11.19
C ILE A 234 17.89 -8.66 -12.08
N ASP A 235 18.23 -8.35 -13.34
CA ASP A 235 18.84 -9.31 -14.26
C ASP A 235 20.18 -9.82 -13.76
N HIS A 236 21.02 -8.93 -13.25
CA HIS A 236 22.31 -9.32 -12.67
C HIS A 236 22.16 -10.29 -11.49
N VAL A 237 21.16 -10.05 -10.63
CA VAL A 237 20.85 -10.97 -9.52
C VAL A 237 20.34 -12.32 -10.04
N ILE A 238 19.43 -12.31 -11.02
CA ILE A 238 18.94 -13.56 -11.63
C ILE A 238 20.08 -14.34 -12.27
N GLU A 239 20.99 -13.69 -12.99
CA GLU A 239 22.16 -14.33 -13.58
C GLU A 239 23.08 -14.96 -12.53
N ALA A 240 23.33 -14.29 -11.40
CA ALA A 240 24.11 -14.83 -10.29
C ALA A 240 23.45 -16.10 -9.71
N HIS A 241 22.12 -16.09 -9.53
CA HIS A 241 21.38 -17.27 -9.08
C HIS A 241 21.44 -18.43 -10.07
N LEU A 242 21.35 -18.16 -11.38
CA LEU A 242 21.46 -19.18 -12.42
C LEU A 242 22.86 -19.81 -12.46
N LYS A 243 23.91 -19.07 -12.06
CA LYS A 243 25.29 -19.59 -11.91
C LYS A 243 25.52 -20.33 -10.59
N GLY A 244 24.53 -20.38 -9.70
CA GLY A 244 24.67 -21.01 -8.37
C GLY A 244 25.37 -20.11 -7.32
N GLU A 245 25.57 -18.83 -7.61
CA GLU A 245 26.21 -17.84 -6.73
C GLU A 245 25.19 -17.08 -5.86
N GLY A 246 23.89 -17.30 -6.07
CA GLY A 246 22.82 -16.61 -5.38
C GLY A 246 22.51 -17.18 -3.98
N ASP A 247 21.79 -16.40 -3.19
CA ASP A 247 21.28 -16.84 -1.88
C ASP A 247 20.08 -17.78 -2.06
N ALA A 248 20.23 -19.04 -1.63
CA ALA A 248 19.21 -20.08 -1.78
C ALA A 248 17.88 -19.75 -1.04
N THR A 249 17.93 -18.89 -0.02
CA THR A 249 16.75 -18.49 0.76
C THR A 249 16.00 -17.29 0.17
N SER A 250 16.56 -16.65 -0.85
CA SER A 250 15.95 -15.49 -1.51
C SER A 250 14.68 -15.88 -2.28
N MET A 251 13.75 -14.90 -2.41
CA MET A 251 12.52 -15.12 -3.18
C MET A 251 12.82 -15.43 -4.66
N VAL A 252 13.87 -14.84 -5.25
CA VAL A 252 14.31 -15.15 -6.62
C VAL A 252 14.74 -16.62 -6.74
N SER A 253 15.53 -17.13 -5.79
CA SER A 253 15.91 -18.55 -5.76
C SER A 253 14.70 -19.47 -5.63
N LEU A 254 13.76 -19.10 -4.76
CA LEU A 254 12.51 -19.85 -4.59
C LEU A 254 11.64 -19.84 -5.86
N LEU A 255 11.58 -18.73 -6.60
CA LEU A 255 10.88 -18.64 -7.88
C LEU A 255 11.53 -19.52 -8.95
N LEU A 256 12.86 -19.53 -9.01
CA LEU A 256 13.63 -20.35 -9.97
C LEU A 256 13.43 -21.86 -9.77
N THR A 257 13.35 -22.30 -8.52
CA THR A 257 13.27 -23.72 -8.17
C THR A 257 11.85 -24.29 -8.23
N ARG A 258 10.82 -23.43 -8.38
CA ARG A 258 9.42 -23.86 -8.38
C ARG A 258 8.89 -24.12 -9.77
N LYS A 259 8.23 -25.28 -9.88
CA LYS A 259 7.47 -25.65 -11.07
C LYS A 259 6.01 -25.20 -10.91
N ALA A 260 5.42 -24.71 -11.98
CA ALA A 260 3.99 -24.44 -12.01
C ALA A 260 3.20 -25.74 -11.74
N ARG A 261 2.10 -25.66 -11.00
CA ARG A 261 1.21 -26.82 -10.78
C ARG A 261 0.66 -27.30 -12.12
N GLY A 262 1.04 -28.49 -12.52
CA GLY A 262 0.54 -29.16 -13.72
C GLY A 262 1.36 -28.99 -15.01
N GLY A 263 2.58 -28.41 -14.91
CA GLY A 263 3.47 -28.26 -16.07
C GLY A 263 4.96 -28.24 -15.71
N ASP A 264 5.79 -28.60 -16.69
CA ASP A 264 7.26 -28.53 -16.57
C ASP A 264 7.82 -27.08 -16.75
N SER A 265 6.97 -26.09 -16.92
CA SER A 265 7.37 -24.71 -17.21
C SER A 265 7.88 -24.01 -15.97
N GLN A 266 9.18 -23.86 -15.89
CA GLN A 266 9.82 -22.85 -15.06
C GLN A 266 9.51 -21.45 -15.63
N LEU A 267 9.49 -20.42 -14.77
CA LEU A 267 9.46 -19.04 -15.25
C LEU A 267 10.74 -18.76 -16.05
N ASP A 268 10.61 -18.20 -17.23
CA ASP A 268 11.78 -17.71 -17.98
C ASP A 268 12.39 -16.47 -17.28
N VAL A 269 13.55 -16.04 -17.72
CA VAL A 269 14.28 -14.90 -17.12
C VAL A 269 13.44 -13.63 -17.14
N THR A 270 12.64 -13.41 -18.20
CA THR A 270 11.78 -12.23 -18.32
C THR A 270 10.64 -12.28 -17.32
N ALA A 271 9.99 -13.42 -17.16
CA ALA A 271 8.93 -13.62 -16.19
C ALA A 271 9.47 -13.50 -14.75
N LEU A 272 10.65 -14.03 -14.46
CA LEU A 272 11.32 -13.87 -13.15
C LEU A 272 11.61 -12.40 -12.85
N ARG A 273 12.11 -11.65 -13.82
CA ARG A 273 12.33 -10.21 -13.69
C ARG A 273 11.02 -9.47 -13.38
N ASN A 274 9.98 -9.79 -14.12
CA ASN A 274 8.66 -9.17 -13.96
C ASN A 274 8.06 -9.45 -12.58
N GLU A 275 8.20 -10.68 -12.06
CA GLU A 275 7.75 -11.01 -10.71
C GLU A 275 8.63 -10.38 -9.63
N ALA A 276 9.95 -10.37 -9.75
CA ALA A 276 10.84 -9.71 -8.79
C ALA A 276 10.55 -8.20 -8.72
N ALA A 277 10.38 -7.54 -9.88
CA ALA A 277 9.98 -6.13 -9.93
C ALA A 277 8.59 -5.90 -9.31
N THR A 278 7.65 -6.82 -9.55
CA THR A 278 6.28 -6.77 -8.99
C THR A 278 6.30 -6.89 -7.46
N ILE A 279 7.02 -7.86 -6.91
CA ILE A 279 7.12 -8.09 -5.47
C ILE A 279 7.82 -6.90 -4.80
N PHE A 280 8.91 -6.40 -5.39
CA PHE A 280 9.62 -5.23 -4.86
C PHE A 280 8.70 -4.00 -4.79
N MET A 281 8.04 -3.66 -5.89
CA MET A 281 7.13 -2.52 -5.93
C MET A 281 6.00 -2.66 -4.89
N ALA A 282 5.40 -3.85 -4.81
CA ALA A 282 4.28 -4.10 -3.91
C ALA A 282 4.67 -4.04 -2.44
N GLY A 283 5.84 -4.57 -2.05
CA GLY A 283 6.29 -4.61 -0.66
C GLY A 283 6.92 -3.32 -0.16
N HIS A 284 7.61 -2.59 -1.03
CA HIS A 284 8.33 -1.36 -0.65
C HIS A 284 7.37 -0.22 -0.26
N GLU A 285 6.55 0.23 -1.19
CA GLU A 285 5.82 1.50 -1.04
C GLU A 285 4.60 1.41 -0.12
N THR A 286 3.88 0.30 -0.19
CA THR A 286 2.65 0.13 0.60
C THR A 286 2.94 0.06 2.09
N THR A 287 3.99 -0.67 2.49
CA THR A 287 4.43 -0.77 3.89
C THR A 287 5.01 0.56 4.38
N ALA A 288 5.84 1.24 3.56
CA ALA A 288 6.36 2.58 3.88
C ALA A 288 5.25 3.59 4.16
N THR A 289 4.23 3.61 3.31
CA THR A 289 3.06 4.48 3.45
C THR A 289 2.28 4.13 4.73
N THR A 290 2.04 2.85 4.99
CA THR A 290 1.36 2.39 6.22
C THR A 290 2.10 2.85 7.46
N LEU A 291 3.42 2.65 7.52
CA LEU A 291 4.25 3.10 8.65
C LEU A 291 4.22 4.62 8.82
N THR A 292 4.37 5.38 7.72
CA THR A 292 4.32 6.85 7.77
C THR A 292 3.01 7.34 8.40
N TRP A 293 1.88 6.79 7.96
CA TRP A 293 0.57 7.15 8.51
C TRP A 293 0.36 6.64 9.94
N ALA A 294 0.89 5.47 10.31
CA ALA A 294 0.83 4.97 11.68
C ALA A 294 1.58 5.89 12.66
N PHE A 295 2.78 6.34 12.30
CA PHE A 295 3.51 7.32 13.10
C PHE A 295 2.78 8.66 13.20
N TYR A 296 2.19 9.15 12.10
CA TYR A 296 1.40 10.38 12.11
C TYR A 296 0.20 10.26 13.06
N LEU A 297 -0.52 9.15 13.02
CA LEU A 297 -1.69 8.91 13.87
C LEU A 297 -1.30 8.82 15.34
N LEU A 298 -0.27 8.04 15.67
CA LEU A 298 0.20 7.88 17.05
C LEU A 298 0.75 9.18 17.63
N ALA A 299 1.52 9.96 16.85
CA ALA A 299 2.05 11.25 17.31
C ALA A 299 0.97 12.28 17.65
N ASN A 300 -0.27 12.08 17.15
CA ASN A 300 -1.42 12.94 17.46
C ASN A 300 -2.46 12.24 18.36
N ALA A 301 -2.16 11.05 18.87
CA ALA A 301 -3.04 10.26 19.72
C ALA A 301 -2.28 9.69 20.93
N PRO A 302 -1.92 10.53 21.92
CA PRO A 302 -1.08 10.13 23.05
C PRO A 302 -1.63 8.94 23.85
N TRP A 303 -2.97 8.81 23.95
CA TRP A 303 -3.58 7.65 24.60
C TRP A 303 -3.29 6.33 23.87
N ALA A 304 -3.31 6.36 22.53
CA ALA A 304 -3.05 5.18 21.72
C ALA A 304 -1.55 4.82 21.73
N GLU A 305 -0.68 5.84 21.71
CA GLU A 305 0.77 5.67 21.86
C GLU A 305 1.12 5.04 23.20
N ARG A 306 0.54 5.53 24.31
CA ARG A 306 0.76 5.00 25.65
C ARG A 306 0.40 3.53 25.74
N LYS A 307 -0.80 3.13 25.28
CA LYS A 307 -1.22 1.72 25.23
C LYS A 307 -0.28 0.85 24.40
N LEU A 308 0.23 1.38 23.28
CA LEU A 308 1.19 0.68 22.42
C LEU A 308 2.51 0.43 23.15
N LEU A 309 3.02 1.42 23.88
CA LEU A 309 4.25 1.29 24.67
C LEU A 309 4.07 0.32 25.85
N GLU A 310 2.94 0.39 26.56
CA GLU A 310 2.60 -0.54 27.63
C GLU A 310 2.58 -1.99 27.14
N GLU A 311 2.00 -2.26 25.96
CA GLU A 311 2.02 -3.57 25.34
C GLU A 311 3.45 -4.03 25.01
N ILE A 312 4.25 -3.17 24.35
CA ILE A 312 5.63 -3.49 23.98
C ILE A 312 6.46 -3.84 25.23
N VAL A 313 6.33 -3.05 26.31
CA VAL A 313 7.01 -3.32 27.58
C VAL A 313 6.54 -4.62 28.19
N SER A 314 5.24 -4.89 28.16
CA SER A 314 4.68 -6.14 28.70
C SER A 314 5.16 -7.39 27.96
N VAL A 315 5.30 -7.32 26.63
CA VAL A 315 5.70 -8.46 25.79
C VAL A 315 7.22 -8.61 25.71
N CYS A 316 7.94 -7.51 25.52
CA CYS A 316 9.37 -7.54 25.22
C CYS A 316 10.25 -7.09 26.38
N GLY A 317 9.74 -6.33 27.36
CA GLY A 317 10.56 -5.63 28.34
C GLY A 317 11.55 -4.69 27.64
N ASP A 318 12.80 -4.73 28.08
CA ASP A 318 13.89 -3.90 27.50
C ASP A 318 14.59 -4.56 26.30
N ARG A 319 14.31 -5.83 26.01
CA ARG A 319 14.91 -6.51 24.86
C ARG A 319 14.36 -5.99 23.54
N THR A 320 15.12 -6.14 22.48
CA THR A 320 14.69 -5.78 21.13
C THR A 320 13.50 -6.62 20.71
N VAL A 321 12.52 -5.97 20.07
CA VAL A 321 11.37 -6.65 19.46
C VAL A 321 11.84 -7.57 18.33
N THR A 322 11.32 -8.78 18.27
CA THR A 322 11.60 -9.77 17.25
C THR A 322 10.35 -10.14 16.46
N MET A 323 10.51 -10.85 15.34
CA MET A 323 9.37 -11.34 14.56
C MET A 323 8.48 -12.32 15.36
N GLU A 324 9.05 -13.06 16.31
CA GLU A 324 8.29 -13.96 17.19
C GLU A 324 7.33 -13.21 18.11
N ASP A 325 7.67 -11.97 18.49
CA ASP A 325 6.81 -11.15 19.36
C ASP A 325 5.59 -10.60 18.63
N VAL A 326 5.66 -10.45 17.31
CA VAL A 326 4.61 -9.82 16.48
C VAL A 326 3.24 -10.47 16.69
N GLN A 327 3.20 -11.78 16.94
CA GLN A 327 1.94 -12.49 17.21
C GLN A 327 1.29 -12.13 18.56
N HIS A 328 2.04 -11.50 19.48
CA HIS A 328 1.61 -11.10 20.83
C HIS A 328 1.38 -9.58 20.95
N LEU A 329 1.59 -8.82 19.88
CA LEU A 329 1.43 -7.37 19.81
C LEU A 329 0.06 -7.00 19.22
N ASP A 330 -1.01 -7.32 19.95
CA ASP A 330 -2.39 -7.17 19.46
C ASP A 330 -2.83 -5.71 19.33
N TRP A 331 -2.38 -4.82 20.22
CA TRP A 331 -2.65 -3.39 20.11
C TRP A 331 -1.87 -2.75 18.97
N CYS A 332 -0.59 -3.09 18.80
CA CYS A 332 0.18 -2.67 17.63
C CYS A 332 -0.51 -3.10 16.32
N ARG A 333 -1.04 -4.33 16.28
CA ARG A 333 -1.83 -4.84 15.16
C ARG A 333 -3.09 -4.00 14.93
N SER A 334 -3.80 -3.66 16.00
CA SER A 334 -5.02 -2.83 15.94
C SER A 334 -4.72 -1.42 15.40
N VAL A 335 -3.60 -0.82 15.82
CA VAL A 335 -3.11 0.46 15.29
C VAL A 335 -2.82 0.37 13.79
N ILE A 336 -2.14 -0.68 13.33
CA ILE A 336 -1.86 -0.89 11.90
C ILE A 336 -3.18 -1.09 11.11
N LEU A 337 -4.11 -1.89 11.61
CA LEU A 337 -5.39 -2.10 10.92
C LEU A 337 -6.23 -0.82 10.85
N GLU A 338 -6.29 -0.02 11.92
CA GLU A 338 -6.99 1.26 11.89
C GLU A 338 -6.29 2.28 10.99
N THR A 339 -4.95 2.25 10.94
CA THR A 339 -4.19 3.04 9.95
C THR A 339 -4.57 2.65 8.52
N LEU A 340 -4.64 1.37 8.23
CA LEU A 340 -5.06 0.86 6.92
C LEU A 340 -6.51 1.17 6.58
N ARG A 341 -7.38 1.32 7.59
CA ARG A 341 -8.76 1.77 7.40
C ARG A 341 -8.82 3.23 7.00
N LEU A 342 -8.12 4.09 7.74
CA LEU A 342 -8.12 5.54 7.52
C LEU A 342 -7.25 5.95 6.32
N TYR A 343 -6.13 5.32 6.14
CA TYR A 343 -5.16 5.65 5.10
C TYR A 343 -4.72 4.40 4.31
N PRO A 344 -5.66 3.76 3.58
CA PRO A 344 -5.30 2.60 2.76
C PRO A 344 -4.27 3.01 1.70
N PRO A 345 -3.10 2.33 1.63
CA PRO A 345 -2.07 2.66 0.63
C PRO A 345 -2.59 2.63 -0.81
N VAL A 346 -3.55 1.74 -1.09
CA VAL A 346 -4.24 1.65 -2.39
C VAL A 346 -5.71 2.03 -2.19
N PRO A 347 -6.07 3.33 -2.25
CA PRO A 347 -7.39 3.82 -1.90
C PRO A 347 -8.47 3.56 -2.99
N LEU A 348 -8.07 3.14 -4.18
CA LEU A 348 -8.95 2.81 -5.30
C LEU A 348 -8.53 1.48 -5.93
N LEU A 349 -9.51 0.61 -6.20
CA LEU A 349 -9.35 -0.69 -6.85
C LEU A 349 -10.08 -0.72 -8.20
N PRO A 350 -9.52 -0.12 -9.26
CA PRO A 350 -10.19 -0.08 -10.56
C PRO A 350 -10.13 -1.44 -11.26
N ARG A 351 -11.25 -1.80 -11.89
CA ARG A 351 -11.44 -3.00 -12.71
C ARG A 351 -12.03 -2.61 -14.06
N GLN A 352 -11.92 -3.50 -15.03
CA GLN A 352 -12.59 -3.39 -16.33
C GLN A 352 -13.54 -4.57 -16.50
N ALA A 353 -14.80 -4.29 -16.81
CA ALA A 353 -15.77 -5.33 -17.18
C ALA A 353 -15.39 -5.93 -18.54
N ARG A 354 -15.37 -7.25 -18.65
CA ARG A 354 -15.13 -7.96 -19.91
C ARG A 354 -16.41 -8.05 -20.75
N GLU A 355 -17.51 -8.33 -20.08
CA GLU A 355 -18.83 -8.57 -20.66
C GLU A 355 -19.87 -7.68 -20.01
N ALA A 356 -21.05 -7.58 -20.64
CA ALA A 356 -22.18 -6.94 -20.02
C ALA A 356 -22.58 -7.64 -18.72
N ASP A 357 -22.96 -6.86 -17.72
CA ASP A 357 -23.36 -7.37 -16.40
C ASP A 357 -24.36 -6.42 -15.75
N ARG A 358 -24.85 -6.76 -14.55
CA ARG A 358 -25.69 -5.89 -13.75
C ARG A 358 -25.23 -5.93 -12.29
N ILE A 359 -24.90 -4.74 -11.75
CA ILE A 359 -24.48 -4.59 -10.36
C ILE A 359 -25.60 -3.82 -9.63
N ALA A 360 -26.31 -4.47 -8.74
CA ALA A 360 -27.58 -3.95 -8.18
C ALA A 360 -28.53 -3.51 -9.31
N ASP A 361 -28.91 -2.24 -9.34
CA ASP A 361 -29.82 -1.70 -10.37
C ASP A 361 -29.07 -1.03 -11.54
N VAL A 362 -27.74 -1.12 -11.58
CA VAL A 362 -26.90 -0.51 -12.60
C VAL A 362 -26.50 -1.53 -13.67
N ASP A 363 -26.88 -1.26 -14.92
CA ASP A 363 -26.41 -2.04 -16.07
C ASP A 363 -24.96 -1.65 -16.38
N VAL A 364 -24.10 -2.66 -16.57
CA VAL A 364 -22.66 -2.51 -16.80
C VAL A 364 -22.34 -2.89 -18.24
N GLU A 365 -21.78 -1.96 -18.98
CA GLU A 365 -21.39 -2.17 -20.37
C GLU A 365 -20.05 -2.94 -20.47
N PRO A 366 -19.83 -3.73 -21.54
CA PRO A 366 -18.51 -4.27 -21.83
C PRO A 366 -17.46 -3.14 -21.92
N GLY A 367 -16.33 -3.32 -21.25
CA GLY A 367 -15.27 -2.30 -21.20
C GLY A 367 -15.51 -1.17 -20.19
N ALA A 368 -16.61 -1.19 -19.45
CA ALA A 368 -16.86 -0.23 -18.36
C ALA A 368 -15.75 -0.26 -17.30
N LEU A 369 -15.43 0.91 -16.76
CA LEU A 369 -14.52 1.05 -15.63
C LEU A 369 -15.31 0.87 -14.33
N VAL A 370 -15.05 -0.19 -13.59
CA VAL A 370 -15.67 -0.44 -12.28
C VAL A 370 -14.68 -0.04 -11.19
N ILE A 371 -15.07 0.90 -10.33
CA ILE A 371 -14.22 1.44 -9.27
C ILE A 371 -14.79 1.01 -7.91
N ILE A 372 -14.00 0.27 -7.15
CA ILE A 372 -14.21 0.04 -5.73
C ILE A 372 -13.21 0.92 -4.98
N ALA A 373 -13.68 1.70 -4.00
CA ALA A 373 -12.85 2.66 -3.30
C ALA A 373 -12.70 2.30 -1.81
N PRO A 374 -11.64 1.56 -1.40
CA PRO A 374 -11.33 1.36 0.02
C PRO A 374 -11.38 2.66 0.83
N TRP A 375 -10.91 3.77 0.28
CA TRP A 375 -10.98 5.10 0.91
C TRP A 375 -12.38 5.50 1.36
N LEU A 376 -13.39 5.27 0.52
CA LEU A 376 -14.79 5.62 0.81
C LEU A 376 -15.50 4.53 1.58
N LEU A 377 -15.33 3.27 1.17
CA LEU A 377 -15.96 2.11 1.80
C LEU A 377 -15.59 2.00 3.29
N GLN A 378 -14.32 2.23 3.61
CA GLN A 378 -13.79 2.18 4.97
C GLN A 378 -14.10 3.46 5.78
N ARG A 379 -14.83 4.41 5.19
CA ARG A 379 -15.37 5.63 5.79
C ARG A 379 -16.88 5.77 5.62
N ALA A 380 -17.54 4.75 5.07
CA ALA A 380 -18.99 4.81 4.86
C ALA A 380 -19.72 4.89 6.20
N ARG A 381 -20.59 5.92 6.35
CA ARG A 381 -21.22 6.26 7.63
C ARG A 381 -22.24 5.24 8.10
N ASP A 382 -22.78 4.46 7.18
CA ASP A 382 -23.72 3.37 7.45
C ASP A 382 -23.00 2.05 7.79
N LEU A 383 -21.67 2.00 7.64
CA LEU A 383 -20.85 0.83 7.94
C LEU A 383 -19.93 1.03 9.16
N TRP A 384 -19.54 2.27 9.44
CA TRP A 384 -18.57 2.59 10.48
C TRP A 384 -19.11 3.72 11.37
N GLU A 385 -19.19 3.46 12.66
CA GLU A 385 -19.44 4.49 13.65
C GLU A 385 -18.24 5.44 13.72
N ASN A 386 -18.47 6.76 13.80
CA ASN A 386 -17.41 7.77 13.81
C ASN A 386 -16.31 7.51 12.76
N PRO A 387 -16.65 7.44 11.46
CA PRO A 387 -15.81 6.86 10.43
C PRO A 387 -14.48 7.61 10.20
N ASN A 388 -14.39 8.87 10.60
CA ASN A 388 -13.17 9.67 10.47
C ASN A 388 -12.30 9.70 11.73
N HIS A 389 -12.76 9.12 12.85
CA HIS A 389 -11.98 9.05 14.08
C HIS A 389 -10.94 7.95 14.02
N PHE A 390 -9.76 8.21 14.57
CA PHE A 390 -8.75 7.19 14.81
C PHE A 390 -9.10 6.42 16.09
N GLN A 391 -9.52 5.19 15.96
CA GLN A 391 -9.97 4.30 17.04
C GLN A 391 -9.45 2.88 16.84
N PRO A 392 -8.23 2.57 17.26
CA PRO A 392 -7.66 1.22 17.12
C PRO A 392 -8.50 0.12 17.81
N GLU A 393 -9.29 0.50 18.83
CA GLU A 393 -10.22 -0.37 19.55
C GLU A 393 -11.18 -1.14 18.63
N ARG A 394 -11.47 -0.61 17.45
CA ARG A 394 -12.31 -1.27 16.41
C ARG A 394 -11.78 -2.64 16.00
N PHE A 395 -10.48 -2.85 16.13
CA PHE A 395 -9.78 -4.07 15.73
C PHE A 395 -9.22 -4.85 16.91
N ALA A 396 -9.41 -4.37 18.13
CA ALA A 396 -8.93 -5.01 19.35
C ALA A 396 -9.87 -6.14 19.81
N ASN A 397 -9.36 -7.04 20.62
CA ASN A 397 -10.13 -8.08 21.36
C ASN A 397 -11.04 -8.96 20.46
N GLY A 398 -10.61 -9.24 19.23
CA GLY A 398 -11.38 -10.07 18.30
C GLY A 398 -12.66 -9.42 17.79
N ALA A 399 -12.71 -8.09 17.75
CA ALA A 399 -13.84 -7.34 17.20
C ALA A 399 -14.19 -7.82 15.77
N LYS A 400 -15.47 -8.00 15.55
CA LYS A 400 -15.98 -8.49 14.25
C LYS A 400 -16.40 -7.32 13.38
N TYR A 401 -15.93 -7.31 12.14
CA TYR A 401 -16.33 -6.37 11.09
C TYR A 401 -16.73 -7.12 9.83
N ASN A 402 -17.48 -6.46 8.96
CA ASN A 402 -17.83 -7.03 7.66
C ASN A 402 -16.56 -7.09 6.78
N PRO A 403 -16.12 -8.30 6.33
CA PRO A 403 -14.89 -8.47 5.56
C PRO A 403 -14.94 -7.81 4.18
N PHE A 404 -16.12 -7.40 3.71
CA PHE A 404 -16.29 -6.65 2.47
C PHE A 404 -16.43 -5.14 2.69
N ALA A 405 -16.51 -4.68 3.94
CA ALA A 405 -16.42 -3.27 4.32
C ALA A 405 -14.98 -2.82 4.67
N PHE A 406 -14.10 -3.76 5.04
CA PHE A 406 -12.69 -3.51 5.32
C PHE A 406 -11.82 -4.33 4.37
N ILE A 407 -11.29 -3.68 3.34
CA ILE A 407 -10.60 -4.35 2.21
C ILE A 407 -9.25 -3.71 1.85
N PRO A 408 -8.39 -3.34 2.81
CA PRO A 408 -7.12 -2.66 2.51
C PRO A 408 -6.17 -3.55 1.70
N PHE A 409 -6.34 -4.87 1.77
CA PHE A 409 -5.60 -5.88 1.02
C PHE A 409 -6.40 -6.47 -0.15
N SER A 410 -7.48 -5.79 -0.59
CA SER A 410 -8.45 -6.35 -1.53
C SER A 410 -9.16 -7.60 -0.96
N VAL A 411 -10.01 -8.24 -1.75
CA VAL A 411 -10.74 -9.47 -1.38
C VAL A 411 -10.86 -10.42 -2.58
N GLY A 412 -11.29 -11.64 -2.32
CA GLY A 412 -11.52 -12.67 -3.35
C GLY A 412 -10.21 -13.23 -3.92
N PRO A 413 -10.25 -13.83 -5.13
CA PRO A 413 -9.08 -14.47 -5.75
C PRO A 413 -7.89 -13.52 -5.91
N ARG A 414 -8.14 -12.20 -6.06
CA ARG A 414 -7.14 -11.15 -6.20
C ARG A 414 -6.72 -10.49 -4.88
N ILE A 415 -6.99 -11.13 -3.75
CA ILE A 415 -6.49 -10.67 -2.43
C ILE A 415 -4.97 -10.56 -2.44
N CYS A 416 -4.41 -9.61 -1.71
CA CYS A 416 -2.97 -9.42 -1.63
C CYS A 416 -2.24 -10.71 -1.25
N ALA A 417 -1.25 -11.09 -2.04
CA ALA A 417 -0.44 -12.28 -1.75
C ALA A 417 0.44 -12.07 -0.51
N GLY A 418 0.95 -10.84 -0.33
CA GLY A 418 1.82 -10.45 0.77
C GLY A 418 1.10 -9.90 2.00
N LEU A 419 -0.20 -10.17 2.19
CA LEU A 419 -0.99 -9.64 3.31
C LEU A 419 -0.30 -9.87 4.67
N ASN A 420 0.04 -11.13 4.98
CA ASN A 420 0.69 -11.45 6.25
C ASN A 420 2.11 -10.86 6.34
N PHE A 421 2.87 -10.93 5.23
CA PHE A 421 4.22 -10.38 5.18
C PHE A 421 4.22 -8.88 5.49
N GLY A 422 3.41 -8.09 4.76
CA GLY A 422 3.37 -6.63 4.95
C GLY A 422 2.77 -6.21 6.29
N GLN A 423 1.81 -6.97 6.83
CA GLN A 423 1.23 -6.69 8.14
C GLN A 423 2.23 -6.95 9.26
N ASP A 424 2.88 -8.12 9.27
CA ASP A 424 3.84 -8.49 10.30
C ASP A 424 5.12 -7.64 10.22
N GLU A 425 5.59 -7.32 9.00
CA GLU A 425 6.65 -6.33 8.78
C GLU A 425 6.29 -4.96 9.38
N SER A 426 5.06 -4.48 9.12
CA SER A 426 4.62 -3.19 9.66
C SER A 426 4.59 -3.18 11.19
N ILE A 427 4.11 -4.25 11.82
CA ILE A 427 4.07 -4.38 13.28
C ILE A 427 5.49 -4.42 13.85
N LEU A 428 6.37 -5.25 13.29
CA LEU A 428 7.77 -5.35 13.71
C LEU A 428 8.47 -3.97 13.66
N CYS A 429 8.37 -3.28 12.51
CA CYS A 429 8.99 -1.97 12.31
C CYS A 429 8.42 -0.92 13.26
N LEU A 430 7.09 -0.84 13.38
CA LEU A 430 6.43 0.11 14.25
C LEU A 430 6.82 -0.11 15.71
N ALA A 431 6.66 -1.32 16.22
CA ALA A 431 6.96 -1.65 17.62
C ALA A 431 8.44 -1.40 17.96
N SER A 432 9.36 -1.83 17.10
CA SER A 432 10.79 -1.67 17.32
C SER A 432 11.23 -0.21 17.35
N LEU A 433 10.72 0.62 16.44
CA LEU A 433 11.07 2.04 16.39
C LEU A 433 10.40 2.82 17.51
N MET A 434 9.12 2.53 17.82
CA MET A 434 8.39 3.19 18.92
C MET A 434 8.94 2.82 20.29
N GLN A 435 9.49 1.62 20.47
CA GLN A 435 10.19 1.23 21.70
C GLN A 435 11.37 2.14 22.02
N ARG A 436 12.07 2.64 21.00
CA ARG A 436 13.32 3.37 21.15
C ARG A 436 13.20 4.87 20.94
N PHE A 437 12.21 5.32 20.19
CA PHE A 437 12.12 6.72 19.77
C PHE A 437 10.71 7.30 19.95
N CYS A 438 10.69 8.59 20.30
CA CYS A 438 9.52 9.46 20.14
C CYS A 438 9.63 10.16 18.79
N VAL A 439 8.58 10.12 17.99
CA VAL A 439 8.50 10.76 16.67
C VAL A 439 7.50 11.90 16.74
N THR A 440 7.96 13.13 16.54
CA THR A 440 7.12 14.32 16.66
C THR A 440 7.05 15.04 15.31
N PRO A 441 5.88 15.21 14.71
CA PRO A 441 5.72 16.01 13.50
C PRO A 441 6.16 17.45 13.71
N ARG A 442 6.71 18.09 12.66
CA ARG A 442 7.08 19.51 12.71
C ARG A 442 5.87 20.36 13.12
N PRO A 443 5.99 21.21 14.14
CA PRO A 443 4.90 22.09 14.55
C PRO A 443 4.38 22.96 13.40
N GLY A 444 3.07 23.04 13.24
CA GLY A 444 2.42 23.84 12.19
C GLY A 444 2.49 23.24 10.78
N PHE A 445 3.10 22.07 10.60
CA PHE A 445 3.08 21.38 9.31
C PHE A 445 1.66 20.89 9.00
N ARG A 446 1.15 21.27 7.83
CA ARG A 446 -0.18 20.86 7.37
C ARG A 446 -0.08 19.55 6.58
N VAL A 447 -0.62 18.51 7.14
CA VAL A 447 -0.67 17.20 6.47
C VAL A 447 -1.79 17.20 5.42
N GLU A 448 -1.45 16.85 4.19
CA GLU A 448 -2.38 16.76 3.08
C GLU A 448 -2.29 15.35 2.44
N PRO A 449 -3.29 14.47 2.68
CA PRO A 449 -3.30 13.18 2.00
C PRO A 449 -3.59 13.35 0.51
N VAL A 450 -2.69 12.85 -0.32
CA VAL A 450 -2.83 12.87 -1.79
C VAL A 450 -2.63 11.46 -2.35
N CYS A 451 -3.43 11.12 -3.34
CA CYS A 451 -3.32 9.85 -4.03
C CYS A 451 -3.14 10.04 -5.54
N ARG A 452 -2.06 9.47 -6.07
CA ARG A 452 -1.90 9.23 -7.52
C ARG A 452 -1.93 7.73 -7.82
N LEU A 453 -0.93 6.99 -7.38
CA LEU A 453 -0.88 5.52 -7.40
C LEU A 453 -1.10 4.97 -5.98
N THR A 454 -0.43 5.55 -5.01
CA THR A 454 -0.54 5.26 -3.58
C THR A 454 -0.89 6.53 -2.81
N LEU A 455 -1.39 6.34 -1.60
CA LEU A 455 -1.82 7.42 -0.70
C LEU A 455 -0.64 7.93 0.14
N ARG A 456 -0.18 9.13 -0.15
CA ARG A 456 0.97 9.76 0.52
C ARG A 456 0.60 11.11 1.15
N SER A 457 1.45 11.62 2.03
CA SER A 457 1.41 13.03 2.43
C SER A 457 2.02 13.89 1.33
N ASN A 458 1.34 14.95 0.92
CA ASN A 458 1.88 15.93 -0.03
C ASN A 458 3.05 16.69 0.60
N GLY A 459 4.20 16.64 -0.04
CA GLY A 459 5.43 17.20 0.50
C GLY A 459 6.10 16.37 1.61
N GLY A 460 5.65 15.12 1.82
CA GLY A 460 6.19 14.23 2.83
C GLY A 460 5.63 14.46 4.24
N LEU A 461 6.33 13.98 5.26
CA LEU A 461 6.01 14.20 6.67
C LEU A 461 7.30 14.55 7.44
N PRO A 462 7.64 15.86 7.58
CA PRO A 462 8.81 16.27 8.35
C PRO A 462 8.56 16.00 9.83
N VAL A 463 9.53 15.33 10.47
CA VAL A 463 9.48 14.94 11.89
C VAL A 463 10.81 15.21 12.58
N THR A 464 10.76 15.38 13.90
CA THR A 464 11.91 15.23 14.78
C THR A 464 11.85 13.90 15.50
N VAL A 465 13.01 13.31 15.76
CA VAL A 465 13.12 12.05 16.49
C VAL A 465 13.98 12.27 17.72
N THR A 466 13.49 11.82 18.86
CA THR A 466 14.22 11.84 20.13
C THR A 466 14.27 10.44 20.72
N PRO A 467 15.45 9.98 21.20
CA PRO A 467 15.50 8.72 21.93
C PRO A 467 14.60 8.75 23.16
N ARG A 468 13.89 7.67 23.44
CA ARG A 468 13.19 7.49 24.72
C ARG A 468 14.26 7.21 25.78
N GLY A 469 14.33 8.09 26.80
CA GLY A 469 15.23 7.84 27.94
C GLY A 469 14.89 6.52 28.60
N GLY A 470 15.91 5.77 29.03
CA GLY A 470 15.78 4.43 29.62
C GLY A 470 15.12 4.35 31.01
N SER A 471 14.16 5.21 31.29
CA SER A 471 13.23 5.08 32.41
C SER A 471 11.82 5.20 31.84
N HIS A 472 11.15 4.07 31.74
CA HIS A 472 9.74 3.99 31.37
C HIS A 472 8.88 4.85 32.30
N PRO A 473 7.78 5.50 31.81
CA PRO A 473 6.84 6.22 32.65
C PRO A 473 6.16 5.30 33.66
#